data_834b19cdc6c811e2f58bbd2bf07a7ac2
#
_entry.id   834b19cdc6c811e2f58bbd2bf07a7ac2
#
_cell.length_a   1.000
_cell.length_b   1.000
_cell.length_c   1.000
_cell.angle_alpha   90.00
_cell.angle_beta   90.00
_cell.angle_gamma   90.00
#
_symmetry.space_group_name_H-M   'P 1'
#
loop_
_entity.id
_entity.type
_entity.pdbx_description
1 polymer ?
#
loop_
_entity_poly.entity_id
_entity_poly.type
_entity_poly.pdbx_seq_one_letter_code
_entity_poly.pdbx_strand_id
1 'polypeptide(L)'
;MAPSSAHPRTRPAAALRLLATALATCCIALGVMAAPFTTPTARAAAANCDSPLRCETITSASNGRQLDVQNGSTGDGAFIVTNSAPGHHQSWTLNVDPAESTFTILNDATGKCVDLGWPALRQQTCRGQASQKWYFQPVAGSESVFLIRNASDNSCLDLVANAQYDDAWTGKSNCHGNTNQRWTTTSAAAWNLAVERGARMCQKTPSSCSWSLESEAPAAPLPTVCASAVWYNNTGSPVSQTFSVNETTGWSSSITTALSTTAGSGGPSPLTASIESTLTFENVWSGSTTVGDGIEVSVPPAHYGWVTLSLLARKVTGTWTFDAHGLPWTAHDTVTVPVKDDPAGGATLYIANTSPTFSSCA
;
A
#
# COMPACT_ATOMS: atom_id res chain seq x y z
N MET A 1 15.07 64.62 -1.75
CA MET A 1 16.36 64.83 -1.09
C MET A 1 17.10 63.50 -1.11
N ALA A 2 17.98 63.34 -2.05
CA ALA A 2 19.15 62.46 -1.94
C ALA A 2 20.23 63.28 -1.19
N PRO A 3 21.35 62.77 -0.78
CA PRO A 3 22.13 61.72 -1.42
C PRO A 3 22.96 60.78 -0.46
N SER A 4 23.61 59.83 -1.11
CA SER A 4 25.06 59.63 -1.18
C SER A 4 25.64 58.75 -0.09
N SER A 5 26.44 57.79 -0.32
CA SER A 5 27.64 57.41 -1.08
C SER A 5 28.39 56.43 -0.16
N ALA A 6 29.17 55.52 -0.50
CA ALA A 6 30.11 55.16 -1.52
C ALA A 6 30.91 53.94 -1.06
N HIS A 7 31.39 53.19 -2.00
CA HIS A 7 32.47 52.18 -2.00
C HIS A 7 33.81 52.64 -1.39
N PRO A 8 34.90 51.83 -1.42
CA PRO A 8 35.21 50.40 -1.60
C PRO A 8 36.44 49.94 -0.74
N ARG A 9 36.95 48.73 -1.01
CA ARG A 9 38.38 48.28 -0.99
C ARG A 9 38.50 46.85 -0.41
N THR A 10 39.22 45.95 -0.90
CA THR A 10 40.28 45.56 -1.81
C THR A 10 40.85 44.24 -1.36
N ARG A 11 41.22 43.43 -2.35
CA ARG A 11 41.97 42.15 -2.21
C ARG A 11 43.36 42.35 -1.56
N PRO A 12 44.06 41.25 -1.15
CA PRO A 12 44.95 40.63 -2.17
C PRO A 12 45.05 39.09 -2.08
N ALA A 13 45.55 38.59 -3.21
CA ALA A 13 45.98 37.27 -3.49
C ALA A 13 47.36 36.96 -2.88
N ALA A 14 47.64 35.69 -2.60
CA ALA A 14 48.98 35.17 -2.52
C ALA A 14 49.10 33.80 -3.17
N ALA A 15 49.90 33.76 -4.20
CA ALA A 15 50.34 32.58 -4.91
C ALA A 15 51.55 31.94 -4.21
N LEU A 16 51.71 30.62 -4.28
CA LEU A 16 53.01 29.97 -4.17
C LEU A 16 53.06 28.64 -4.94
N ARG A 17 53.68 28.65 -6.01
CA ARG A 17 54.75 27.97 -6.79
C ARG A 17 55.02 26.49 -6.42
N LEU A 18 54.86 25.65 -7.45
CA LEU A 18 55.81 24.75 -8.12
C LEU A 18 56.83 23.93 -7.30
N LEU A 19 56.79 22.60 -7.48
CA LEU A 19 57.99 21.83 -7.71
C LEU A 19 57.67 20.65 -8.64
N ALA A 20 58.27 20.69 -9.82
CA ALA A 20 58.33 19.64 -10.80
C ALA A 20 59.58 18.77 -10.51
N THR A 21 59.45 17.46 -10.57
CA THR A 21 60.59 16.58 -10.83
C THR A 21 60.22 15.57 -11.89
N ALA A 22 60.91 15.71 -12.99
CA ALA A 22 60.91 14.80 -14.11
C ALA A 22 61.79 13.58 -13.79
N LEU A 23 61.36 12.41 -14.17
CA LEU A 23 62.26 11.28 -14.48
C LEU A 23 61.76 10.58 -15.74
N ALA A 24 62.72 10.49 -16.66
CA ALA A 24 62.54 10.05 -18.02
C ALA A 24 62.67 8.54 -18.19
N THR A 25 62.02 8.05 -19.27
CA THR A 25 62.42 6.98 -20.18
C THR A 25 62.43 5.53 -19.67
N CYS A 26 61.49 4.74 -20.21
CA CYS A 26 61.81 3.52 -20.92
C CYS A 26 60.70 3.15 -21.91
N CYS A 27 60.99 3.28 -23.20
CA CYS A 27 60.18 2.79 -24.30
C CYS A 27 60.24 1.27 -24.36
N ILE A 28 59.11 0.59 -24.18
CA ILE A 28 58.87 -0.74 -24.72
C ILE A 28 57.57 -0.69 -25.51
N ALA A 29 57.72 -0.72 -26.83
CA ALA A 29 56.61 -0.87 -27.76
C ALA A 29 56.06 -2.30 -27.67
N LEU A 30 54.98 -2.51 -27.00
CA LEU A 30 54.13 -3.69 -27.13
C LEU A 30 52.85 -3.24 -27.84
N GLY A 31 52.74 -3.67 -29.10
CA GLY A 31 51.51 -3.48 -29.88
C GLY A 31 50.33 -4.20 -29.22
N VAL A 32 49.54 -3.45 -28.51
CA VAL A 32 48.25 -3.93 -28.05
C VAL A 32 47.24 -3.66 -29.18
N MET A 33 46.87 -4.73 -29.88
CA MET A 33 45.70 -4.71 -30.75
C MET A 33 44.50 -4.32 -29.89
N ALA A 34 43.96 -3.14 -30.10
CA ALA A 34 42.70 -2.70 -29.51
C ALA A 34 41.60 -3.60 -30.08
N ALA A 35 41.19 -4.60 -29.31
CA ALA A 35 39.93 -5.27 -29.58
C ALA A 35 38.79 -4.23 -29.40
N PRO A 36 37.79 -4.21 -30.27
CA PRO A 36 36.65 -3.34 -30.09
C PRO A 36 35.97 -3.73 -28.76
N PHE A 37 35.94 -2.80 -27.81
CA PHE A 37 35.09 -2.95 -26.63
C PHE A 37 33.65 -2.98 -27.11
N THR A 38 33.11 -4.16 -27.35
CA THR A 38 31.66 -4.35 -27.40
C THR A 38 31.17 -4.11 -25.99
N THR A 39 30.60 -2.94 -25.75
CA THR A 39 29.80 -2.70 -24.55
C THR A 39 28.77 -3.82 -24.48
N PRO A 40 28.72 -4.63 -23.42
CA PRO A 40 27.65 -5.58 -23.28
C PRO A 40 26.34 -4.76 -23.25
N THR A 41 25.52 -4.91 -24.29
CA THR A 41 24.13 -4.50 -24.20
C THR A 41 23.57 -5.26 -23.01
N ALA A 42 23.24 -4.53 -21.95
CA ALA A 42 22.55 -5.10 -20.79
C ALA A 42 21.26 -5.72 -21.31
N ARG A 43 21.30 -7.04 -21.51
CA ARG A 43 20.10 -7.82 -21.78
C ARG A 43 19.26 -7.67 -20.53
N ALA A 44 18.08 -7.10 -20.65
CA ALA A 44 17.13 -7.06 -19.54
C ALA A 44 17.07 -8.47 -18.96
N ALA A 45 17.37 -8.60 -17.68
CA ALA A 45 17.25 -9.88 -17.00
C ALA A 45 15.81 -10.33 -17.20
N ALA A 46 15.63 -11.61 -17.54
CA ALA A 46 14.28 -12.17 -17.67
C ALA A 46 13.51 -11.84 -16.39
N ALA A 47 12.33 -11.24 -16.54
CA ALA A 47 11.52 -10.84 -15.40
C ALA A 47 11.22 -12.09 -14.57
N ASN A 48 11.50 -12.02 -13.27
CA ASN A 48 11.10 -13.08 -12.35
C ASN A 48 9.60 -12.93 -12.05
N CYS A 49 8.79 -13.86 -12.54
CA CYS A 49 7.34 -13.86 -12.40
C CYS A 49 6.86 -14.47 -11.07
N ASP A 50 7.74 -14.76 -10.12
CA ASP A 50 7.40 -15.43 -8.85
C ASP A 50 6.67 -14.51 -7.85
N SER A 51 6.47 -13.25 -8.18
CA SER A 51 5.80 -12.27 -7.33
C SER A 51 4.50 -11.81 -7.96
N PRO A 52 3.42 -11.62 -7.19
CA PRO A 52 2.20 -10.98 -7.68
C PRO A 52 2.51 -9.64 -8.36
N LEU A 53 1.75 -9.31 -9.40
CA LEU A 53 1.90 -8.08 -10.19
C LEU A 53 3.17 -8.01 -11.05
N ARG A 54 3.86 -9.13 -11.25
CA ARG A 54 4.93 -9.29 -12.23
C ARG A 54 4.48 -10.19 -13.36
N CYS A 55 5.00 -9.93 -14.55
CA CYS A 55 4.62 -10.65 -15.78
C CYS A 55 3.11 -10.63 -16.05
N GLU A 56 2.47 -9.53 -15.69
CA GLU A 56 1.05 -9.33 -15.94
C GLU A 56 0.77 -9.18 -17.43
N THR A 57 -0.32 -9.76 -17.89
CA THR A 57 -0.94 -9.35 -19.16
C THR A 57 -2.13 -8.46 -18.88
N ILE A 58 -2.18 -7.31 -19.55
CA ILE A 58 -3.28 -6.36 -19.45
C ILE A 58 -4.09 -6.51 -20.74
N THR A 59 -5.31 -7.03 -20.62
CA THR A 59 -6.15 -7.39 -21.78
C THR A 59 -7.35 -6.46 -21.86
N SER A 60 -7.60 -5.93 -23.06
CA SER A 60 -8.80 -5.13 -23.34
C SER A 60 -10.06 -6.00 -23.35
N ALA A 61 -11.05 -5.62 -22.56
CA ALA A 61 -12.35 -6.29 -22.55
C ALA A 61 -13.16 -6.03 -23.82
N SER A 62 -12.77 -5.05 -24.64
CA SER A 62 -13.46 -4.73 -25.88
C SER A 62 -13.07 -5.65 -27.05
N ASN A 63 -11.78 -5.88 -27.23
CA ASN A 63 -11.27 -6.61 -28.40
C ASN A 63 -10.49 -7.89 -28.04
N GLY A 64 -10.34 -8.19 -26.74
CA GLY A 64 -9.62 -9.38 -26.26
C GLY A 64 -8.11 -9.35 -26.51
N ARG A 65 -7.54 -8.20 -26.94
CA ARG A 65 -6.13 -8.04 -27.25
C ARG A 65 -5.36 -7.54 -26.04
N GLN A 66 -4.09 -7.90 -26.00
CA GLN A 66 -3.19 -7.56 -24.90
C GLN A 66 -2.50 -6.22 -25.17
N LEU A 67 -2.29 -5.45 -24.11
CA LEU A 67 -1.48 -4.25 -24.13
C LEU A 67 -0.05 -4.59 -24.56
N ASP A 68 0.50 -3.84 -25.51
CA ASP A 68 1.76 -4.14 -26.19
C ASP A 68 2.56 -2.85 -26.49
N VAL A 69 3.84 -2.99 -26.73
CA VAL A 69 4.69 -1.94 -27.28
C VAL A 69 4.76 -2.10 -28.79
N GLN A 70 4.32 -1.09 -29.53
CA GLN A 70 4.26 -1.14 -30.98
C GLN A 70 5.59 -1.57 -31.60
N ASN A 71 5.51 -2.56 -32.51
CA ASN A 71 6.65 -3.16 -33.22
C ASN A 71 7.77 -3.70 -32.32
N GLY A 72 7.49 -3.97 -31.04
CA GLY A 72 8.51 -4.39 -30.09
C GLY A 72 9.64 -3.39 -29.89
N SER A 73 9.38 -2.12 -30.10
CA SER A 73 10.37 -1.05 -30.00
C SER A 73 10.95 -0.93 -28.59
N THR A 74 12.27 -0.76 -28.47
CA THR A 74 12.96 -0.54 -27.19
C THR A 74 13.23 0.94 -26.89
N GLY A 75 12.89 1.84 -27.83
CA GLY A 75 13.13 3.28 -27.70
C GLY A 75 12.06 4.01 -26.89
N ASP A 76 12.41 5.17 -26.32
CA ASP A 76 11.45 6.13 -25.80
C ASP A 76 10.54 6.64 -26.91
N GLY A 77 9.28 6.90 -26.59
CA GLY A 77 8.30 7.43 -27.52
C GLY A 77 7.54 6.40 -28.35
N ALA A 78 7.87 5.11 -28.26
CA ALA A 78 7.10 4.07 -28.93
C ALA A 78 5.66 4.03 -28.40
N PHE A 79 4.70 3.86 -29.30
CA PHE A 79 3.30 3.81 -28.91
C PHE A 79 2.94 2.56 -28.13
N ILE A 80 2.00 2.71 -27.23
CA ILE A 80 1.35 1.60 -26.55
C ILE A 80 0.09 1.26 -27.37
N VAL A 81 0.00 0.00 -27.77
CA VAL A 81 -1.03 -0.54 -28.66
C VAL A 81 -1.67 -1.77 -28.04
N THR A 82 -2.61 -2.39 -28.77
CA THR A 82 -3.14 -3.72 -28.42
C THR A 82 -2.89 -4.70 -29.55
N ASN A 83 -2.42 -5.92 -29.22
CA ASN A 83 -2.13 -6.98 -30.17
C ASN A 83 -2.69 -8.33 -29.72
N SER A 84 -3.10 -9.16 -30.71
CA SER A 84 -3.62 -10.51 -30.49
C SER A 84 -2.52 -11.58 -30.49
N ALA A 85 -1.45 -11.36 -31.24
CA ALA A 85 -0.34 -12.30 -31.31
C ALA A 85 0.50 -12.22 -30.04
N PRO A 86 0.86 -13.35 -29.40
CA PRO A 86 1.70 -13.34 -28.21
C PRO A 86 3.08 -12.78 -28.54
N GLY A 87 3.56 -11.86 -27.72
CA GLY A 87 4.85 -11.18 -27.87
C GLY A 87 5.54 -10.88 -26.54
N HIS A 88 6.86 -10.71 -26.59
CA HIS A 88 7.63 -10.42 -25.40
C HIS A 88 7.34 -9.05 -24.78
N HIS A 89 6.71 -8.14 -25.52
CA HIS A 89 6.42 -6.78 -25.07
C HIS A 89 5.00 -6.65 -24.49
N GLN A 90 4.31 -7.76 -24.25
CA GLN A 90 2.99 -7.85 -23.64
C GLN A 90 3.06 -8.27 -22.16
N SER A 91 4.27 -8.43 -21.63
CA SER A 91 4.51 -8.73 -20.22
C SER A 91 4.84 -7.46 -19.47
N TRP A 92 4.14 -7.23 -18.37
CA TRP A 92 4.21 -6.00 -17.60
C TRP A 92 4.42 -6.28 -16.12
N THR A 93 5.26 -5.48 -15.48
CA THR A 93 5.39 -5.43 -14.03
C THR A 93 4.71 -4.18 -13.51
N LEU A 94 3.81 -4.35 -12.55
CA LEU A 94 3.16 -3.24 -11.85
C LEU A 94 3.98 -2.91 -10.60
N ASN A 95 4.84 -1.88 -10.68
CA ASN A 95 5.63 -1.42 -9.53
C ASN A 95 4.77 -0.53 -8.65
N VAL A 96 4.36 -1.06 -7.51
CA VAL A 96 3.44 -0.41 -6.58
C VAL A 96 4.15 0.62 -5.72
N ASP A 97 3.54 1.79 -5.60
CA ASP A 97 3.80 2.78 -4.56
C ASP A 97 2.84 2.54 -3.39
N PRO A 98 3.30 1.92 -2.30
CA PRO A 98 2.41 1.54 -1.21
C PRO A 98 1.88 2.76 -0.43
N ALA A 99 2.53 3.92 -0.53
CA ALA A 99 2.07 5.14 0.14
C ALA A 99 0.81 5.73 -0.51
N GLU A 100 0.66 5.56 -1.84
CA GLU A 100 -0.45 6.12 -2.60
C GLU A 100 -1.38 5.05 -3.19
N SER A 101 -1.05 3.77 -3.07
CA SER A 101 -1.73 2.66 -3.77
C SER A 101 -1.89 2.93 -5.26
N THR A 102 -0.83 3.46 -5.86
CA THR A 102 -0.66 3.66 -7.30
C THR A 102 0.47 2.76 -7.79
N PHE A 103 0.58 2.57 -9.09
CA PHE A 103 1.66 1.78 -9.68
C PHE A 103 2.16 2.39 -10.98
N THR A 104 3.38 2.07 -11.36
CA THR A 104 3.87 2.26 -12.72
C THR A 104 3.69 0.95 -13.51
N ILE A 105 3.30 1.06 -14.77
CA ILE A 105 3.18 -0.08 -15.69
C ILE A 105 4.51 -0.19 -16.43
N LEU A 106 5.38 -1.08 -15.98
CA LEU A 106 6.73 -1.30 -16.50
C LEU A 106 6.71 -2.45 -17.51
N ASN A 107 7.19 -2.24 -18.73
CA ASN A 107 7.36 -3.30 -19.70
C ASN A 107 8.57 -4.17 -19.34
N ASP A 108 8.38 -5.49 -19.21
CA ASP A 108 9.42 -6.41 -18.75
C ASP A 108 10.55 -6.58 -19.75
N ALA A 109 10.29 -6.41 -21.05
CA ALA A 109 11.30 -6.55 -22.09
C ALA A 109 12.15 -5.28 -22.27
N THR A 110 11.58 -4.10 -22.05
CA THR A 110 12.24 -2.82 -22.32
C THR A 110 12.70 -2.09 -21.08
N GLY A 111 12.13 -2.43 -19.90
CA GLY A 111 12.37 -1.71 -18.65
C GLY A 111 11.81 -0.28 -18.65
N LYS A 112 10.86 0.03 -19.52
CA LYS A 112 10.25 1.36 -19.67
C LYS A 112 8.82 1.39 -19.17
N CYS A 113 8.36 2.57 -18.76
CA CYS A 113 7.06 2.81 -18.20
C CYS A 113 6.05 3.32 -19.24
N VAL A 114 4.80 2.92 -19.11
CA VAL A 114 3.68 3.54 -19.82
C VAL A 114 3.49 4.96 -19.29
N ASP A 115 3.49 5.91 -20.21
CA ASP A 115 3.37 7.34 -19.92
C ASP A 115 2.24 7.98 -20.76
N LEU A 116 1.64 9.02 -20.20
CA LEU A 116 0.70 9.83 -20.94
C LEU A 116 1.40 10.45 -22.17
N GLY A 117 0.74 10.40 -23.30
CA GLY A 117 1.22 10.95 -24.56
C GLY A 117 0.07 11.46 -25.43
N TRP A 118 0.41 12.12 -26.52
CA TRP A 118 -0.52 12.55 -27.55
C TRP A 118 0.05 12.19 -28.93
N PRO A 119 -0.73 11.62 -29.86
CA PRO A 119 -2.15 11.25 -29.77
C PRO A 119 -2.44 9.94 -29.04
N ALA A 120 -1.42 9.18 -28.65
CA ALA A 120 -1.52 7.90 -27.98
C ALA A 120 -0.58 7.81 -26.78
N LEU A 121 -0.81 6.86 -25.88
CA LEU A 121 0.13 6.54 -24.81
C LEU A 121 1.45 6.06 -25.39
N ARG A 122 2.52 6.26 -24.63
CA ARG A 122 3.87 5.92 -25.07
C ARG A 122 4.64 5.22 -23.98
N GLN A 123 5.59 4.36 -24.36
CA GLN A 123 6.60 3.98 -23.39
C GLN A 123 7.66 5.08 -23.27
N GLN A 124 8.11 5.31 -22.05
CA GLN A 124 9.16 6.28 -21.73
C GLN A 124 10.07 5.72 -20.65
N THR A 125 11.29 6.24 -20.57
CA THR A 125 12.14 5.98 -19.40
C THR A 125 11.36 6.28 -18.11
N CYS A 126 11.38 5.34 -17.15
CA CYS A 126 10.69 5.52 -15.88
C CYS A 126 11.34 6.62 -15.06
N ARG A 127 10.60 7.66 -14.71
CA ARG A 127 11.06 8.83 -13.95
C ARG A 127 10.22 9.12 -12.71
N GLY A 128 9.25 8.25 -12.42
CA GLY A 128 8.34 8.42 -11.28
C GLY A 128 7.41 9.63 -11.37
N GLN A 129 7.24 10.20 -12.57
CA GLN A 129 6.33 11.32 -12.79
C GLN A 129 4.87 10.90 -12.61
N ALA A 130 4.01 11.82 -12.25
CA ALA A 130 2.59 11.55 -12.05
C ALA A 130 1.91 11.00 -13.31
N SER A 131 2.36 11.41 -14.52
CA SER A 131 1.88 10.90 -15.81
C SER A 131 2.19 9.41 -16.05
N GLN A 132 3.15 8.85 -15.29
CA GLN A 132 3.52 7.42 -15.32
C GLN A 132 2.89 6.61 -14.19
N LYS A 133 2.11 7.25 -13.30
CA LYS A 133 1.45 6.60 -12.17
C LYS A 133 -0.01 6.30 -12.50
N TRP A 134 -0.41 5.08 -12.21
CA TRP A 134 -1.72 4.54 -12.55
C TRP A 134 -2.37 3.91 -11.31
N TYR A 135 -3.68 3.73 -11.34
CA TYR A 135 -4.40 2.98 -10.33
C TYR A 135 -5.59 2.25 -10.94
N PHE A 136 -6.02 1.17 -10.31
CA PHE A 136 -7.20 0.44 -10.70
C PHE A 136 -8.45 1.04 -10.05
N GLN A 137 -9.51 1.13 -10.85
CA GLN A 137 -10.86 1.33 -10.38
C GLN A 137 -11.71 0.18 -10.91
N PRO A 138 -12.30 -0.66 -10.04
CA PRO A 138 -13.17 -1.76 -10.48
C PRO A 138 -14.38 -1.24 -11.28
N VAL A 139 -14.81 -2.03 -12.25
CA VAL A 139 -16.11 -1.83 -12.90
C VAL A 139 -17.18 -2.38 -11.98
N ALA A 140 -18.27 -1.64 -11.80
CA ALA A 140 -19.36 -2.03 -10.92
C ALA A 140 -19.80 -3.49 -11.18
N GLY A 141 -19.88 -4.28 -10.10
CA GLY A 141 -20.24 -5.69 -10.15
C GLY A 141 -19.14 -6.65 -10.66
N SER A 142 -17.88 -6.19 -10.73
CA SER A 142 -16.77 -7.07 -11.15
C SER A 142 -15.54 -6.86 -10.27
N GLU A 143 -14.91 -7.97 -9.88
CA GLU A 143 -13.64 -8.00 -9.14
C GLU A 143 -12.43 -8.24 -10.06
N SER A 144 -12.66 -8.46 -11.35
CA SER A 144 -11.62 -8.80 -12.34
C SER A 144 -11.54 -7.85 -13.53
N VAL A 145 -12.48 -6.92 -13.65
CA VAL A 145 -12.52 -5.93 -14.73
C VAL A 145 -12.35 -4.53 -14.13
N PHE A 146 -11.40 -3.80 -14.67
CA PHE A 146 -10.97 -2.51 -14.14
C PHE A 146 -10.97 -1.42 -15.21
N LEU A 147 -11.18 -0.20 -14.78
CA LEU A 147 -10.66 1.00 -15.41
C LEU A 147 -9.24 1.21 -14.89
N ILE A 148 -8.29 1.48 -15.77
CA ILE A 148 -6.93 1.85 -15.40
C ILE A 148 -6.83 3.37 -15.53
N ARG A 149 -6.71 4.06 -14.39
CA ARG A 149 -6.76 5.52 -14.35
C ARG A 149 -5.39 6.11 -14.09
N ASN A 150 -5.11 7.22 -14.74
CA ASN A 150 -3.87 7.96 -14.49
C ASN A 150 -3.98 8.84 -13.24
N ALA A 151 -2.96 8.80 -12.38
CA ALA A 151 -2.97 9.53 -11.12
C ALA A 151 -2.81 11.05 -11.26
N SER A 152 -2.34 11.54 -12.41
CA SER A 152 -2.13 12.99 -12.62
C SER A 152 -3.40 13.76 -12.95
N ASP A 153 -4.32 13.13 -13.71
CA ASP A 153 -5.51 13.81 -14.23
C ASP A 153 -6.80 12.97 -14.12
N ASN A 154 -6.72 11.78 -13.53
CA ASN A 154 -7.81 10.81 -13.39
C ASN A 154 -8.43 10.33 -14.71
N SER A 155 -7.78 10.56 -15.86
CA SER A 155 -8.19 10.02 -17.15
C SER A 155 -8.05 8.50 -17.19
N CYS A 156 -8.84 7.84 -18.03
CA CYS A 156 -8.79 6.40 -18.24
C CYS A 156 -7.90 6.00 -19.41
N LEU A 157 -7.19 4.88 -19.25
CA LEU A 157 -6.62 4.12 -20.36
C LEU A 157 -7.75 3.70 -21.30
N ASP A 158 -7.67 4.10 -22.55
CA ASP A 158 -8.73 3.98 -23.55
C ASP A 158 -8.21 3.31 -24.81
N LEU A 159 -8.92 2.31 -25.31
CA LEU A 159 -8.68 1.77 -26.63
C LEU A 159 -9.29 2.74 -27.66
N VAL A 160 -8.43 3.49 -28.33
CA VAL A 160 -8.83 4.58 -29.23
C VAL A 160 -9.85 4.07 -30.28
N ALA A 161 -10.94 4.82 -30.43
CA ALA A 161 -12.03 4.52 -31.34
C ALA A 161 -12.63 3.09 -31.19
N ASN A 162 -12.42 2.44 -30.05
CA ASN A 162 -12.86 1.07 -29.82
C ASN A 162 -12.40 0.09 -30.93
N ALA A 163 -11.16 0.25 -31.39
CA ALA A 163 -10.61 -0.45 -32.55
C ALA A 163 -10.53 -1.96 -32.33
N GLN A 164 -10.82 -2.74 -33.39
CA GLN A 164 -10.93 -4.20 -33.34
C GLN A 164 -9.80 -4.91 -34.12
N TYR A 165 -8.69 -4.23 -34.35
CA TYR A 165 -7.54 -4.73 -35.14
C TYR A 165 -6.26 -4.68 -34.29
N ASP A 166 -5.21 -5.36 -34.74
CA ASP A 166 -3.89 -5.34 -34.14
C ASP A 166 -3.20 -3.98 -34.38
N ASP A 167 -2.26 -3.63 -33.52
CA ASP A 167 -1.63 -2.31 -33.47
C ASP A 167 -2.61 -1.15 -33.23
N ALA A 168 -3.79 -1.46 -32.68
CA ALA A 168 -4.75 -0.43 -32.30
C ALA A 168 -4.17 0.43 -31.16
N TRP A 169 -4.18 1.72 -31.32
CA TRP A 169 -3.62 2.66 -30.35
C TRP A 169 -4.41 2.68 -29.05
N THR A 170 -3.68 2.79 -27.98
CA THR A 170 -4.25 3.17 -26.68
C THR A 170 -3.99 4.64 -26.41
N GLY A 171 -4.93 5.29 -25.78
CA GLY A 171 -4.86 6.72 -25.44
C GLY A 171 -5.40 7.00 -24.06
N LYS A 172 -5.55 8.26 -23.73
CA LYS A 172 -6.30 8.70 -22.55
C LYS A 172 -7.62 9.36 -22.97
N SER A 173 -8.64 9.11 -22.17
CA SER A 173 -9.95 9.73 -22.34
C SER A 173 -10.59 10.02 -20.97
N ASN A 174 -11.60 10.89 -20.94
CA ASN A 174 -12.47 10.98 -19.78
C ASN A 174 -13.08 9.60 -19.50
N CYS A 175 -13.13 9.21 -18.24
CA CYS A 175 -13.68 7.93 -17.87
C CYS A 175 -15.20 7.91 -18.05
N HIS A 176 -15.70 6.99 -18.85
CA HIS A 176 -17.12 6.76 -19.11
C HIS A 176 -17.54 5.30 -18.88
N GLY A 177 -16.55 4.40 -18.61
CA GLY A 177 -16.80 3.01 -18.26
C GLY A 177 -17.31 2.11 -19.39
N ASN A 178 -17.25 2.53 -20.66
CA ASN A 178 -17.57 1.67 -21.79
C ASN A 178 -16.49 0.59 -21.99
N THR A 179 -16.76 -0.43 -22.79
CA THR A 179 -15.90 -1.61 -22.97
C THR A 179 -14.48 -1.27 -23.42
N ASN A 180 -14.29 -0.22 -24.22
CA ASN A 180 -12.98 0.25 -24.69
C ASN A 180 -12.10 0.86 -23.57
N GLN A 181 -12.65 1.08 -22.37
CA GLN A 181 -11.91 1.50 -21.17
C GLN A 181 -11.80 0.39 -20.12
N ARG A 182 -12.32 -0.80 -20.41
CA ARG A 182 -12.31 -1.92 -19.48
C ARG A 182 -11.16 -2.86 -19.78
N TRP A 183 -10.42 -3.21 -18.74
CA TRP A 183 -9.22 -4.03 -18.83
C TRP A 183 -9.26 -5.13 -17.80
N THR A 184 -8.66 -6.27 -18.11
CA THR A 184 -8.43 -7.36 -17.17
C THR A 184 -6.93 -7.57 -16.99
N THR A 185 -6.54 -8.14 -15.85
CA THR A 185 -5.16 -8.53 -15.54
C THR A 185 -5.13 -10.02 -15.21
N THR A 186 -3.94 -10.60 -15.21
CA THR A 186 -3.75 -12.01 -14.86
C THR A 186 -3.77 -12.26 -13.36
N SER A 187 -3.44 -11.27 -12.56
CA SER A 187 -3.34 -11.40 -11.10
C SER A 187 -4.58 -10.92 -10.37
N ALA A 188 -5.05 -11.73 -9.43
CA ALA A 188 -6.08 -11.32 -8.47
C ALA A 188 -5.62 -10.18 -7.53
N ALA A 189 -4.32 -9.91 -7.43
CA ALA A 189 -3.79 -8.82 -6.61
C ALA A 189 -4.21 -7.42 -7.12
N ALA A 190 -4.67 -7.30 -8.38
CA ALA A 190 -5.23 -6.06 -8.91
C ALA A 190 -6.47 -5.60 -8.13
N TRP A 191 -7.31 -6.53 -7.68
CA TRP A 191 -8.44 -6.23 -6.82
C TRP A 191 -8.01 -5.61 -5.49
N ASN A 192 -7.01 -6.21 -4.83
CA ASN A 192 -6.50 -5.69 -3.56
C ASN A 192 -5.95 -4.28 -3.70
N LEU A 193 -5.20 -4.00 -4.78
CA LEU A 193 -4.71 -2.63 -5.07
C LEU A 193 -5.85 -1.63 -5.28
N ALA A 194 -6.92 -2.05 -5.97
CA ALA A 194 -8.09 -1.20 -6.18
C ALA A 194 -8.78 -0.88 -4.85
N VAL A 195 -8.97 -1.89 -3.99
CA VAL A 195 -9.56 -1.74 -2.67
C VAL A 195 -8.69 -0.83 -1.79
N GLU A 196 -7.37 -1.05 -1.77
CA GLU A 196 -6.43 -0.18 -1.05
C GLU A 196 -6.51 1.28 -1.52
N ARG A 197 -6.57 1.50 -2.83
CA ARG A 197 -6.72 2.85 -3.37
C ARG A 197 -8.04 3.47 -2.97
N GLY A 198 -9.16 2.73 -3.06
CA GLY A 198 -10.48 3.16 -2.63
C GLY A 198 -10.48 3.58 -1.16
N ALA A 199 -9.90 2.74 -0.30
CA ALA A 199 -9.76 2.98 1.12
C ALA A 199 -8.97 4.26 1.43
N ARG A 200 -7.82 4.48 0.75
CA ARG A 200 -7.02 5.71 0.91
C ARG A 200 -7.76 6.96 0.44
N MET A 201 -8.49 6.85 -0.66
CA MET A 201 -9.32 7.97 -1.14
C MET A 201 -10.41 8.30 -0.13
N CYS A 202 -11.03 7.29 0.45
CA CYS A 202 -12.02 7.40 1.51
C CYS A 202 -11.46 8.12 2.75
N GLN A 203 -10.25 7.75 3.21
CA GLN A 203 -9.55 8.44 4.31
C GLN A 203 -9.27 9.92 4.02
N LYS A 204 -8.82 10.22 2.78
CA LYS A 204 -8.53 11.59 2.36
C LYS A 204 -9.79 12.44 2.16
N THR A 205 -10.88 11.79 1.73
CA THR A 205 -12.16 12.44 1.38
C THR A 205 -13.31 11.53 1.80
N PRO A 206 -13.79 11.62 3.05
CA PRO A 206 -14.84 10.72 3.58
C PRO A 206 -16.12 10.70 2.74
N SER A 207 -16.46 11.80 2.05
CA SER A 207 -17.62 11.85 1.15
C SER A 207 -17.47 11.00 -0.12
N SER A 208 -16.28 10.45 -0.42
CA SER A 208 -16.04 9.60 -1.59
C SER A 208 -16.38 8.13 -1.35
N CYS A 209 -16.87 7.78 -0.19
CA CYS A 209 -17.25 6.42 0.15
C CYS A 209 -18.43 6.39 1.14
N SER A 210 -19.07 5.25 1.22
CA SER A 210 -20.09 4.95 2.22
C SER A 210 -20.09 3.48 2.59
N TRP A 211 -20.55 3.16 3.79
CA TRP A 211 -20.69 1.80 4.29
C TRP A 211 -22.16 1.46 4.51
N SER A 212 -22.56 0.29 4.08
CA SER A 212 -23.87 -0.27 4.33
C SER A 212 -23.73 -1.57 5.12
N LEU A 213 -24.21 -1.58 6.36
CA LEU A 213 -24.21 -2.77 7.23
C LEU A 213 -25.21 -3.79 6.70
N GLU A 214 -24.79 -5.04 6.59
CA GLU A 214 -25.62 -6.19 6.18
C GLU A 214 -25.93 -7.11 7.35
N SER A 215 -24.94 -7.39 8.19
CA SER A 215 -25.12 -8.26 9.35
C SER A 215 -24.12 -7.96 10.47
N GLU A 216 -24.50 -8.29 11.69
CA GLU A 216 -23.65 -8.24 12.87
C GLU A 216 -23.64 -9.59 13.59
N ALA A 217 -22.46 -10.07 13.96
CA ALA A 217 -22.31 -11.19 14.86
C ALA A 217 -22.46 -10.74 16.32
N PRO A 218 -22.85 -11.63 17.25
CA PRO A 218 -22.78 -11.35 18.68
C PRO A 218 -21.40 -10.88 19.11
N ALA A 219 -21.33 -10.00 20.10
CA ALA A 219 -20.07 -9.57 20.67
C ALA A 219 -19.34 -10.75 21.35
N ALA A 220 -18.02 -10.83 21.14
CA ALA A 220 -17.16 -11.84 21.71
C ALA A 220 -15.86 -11.19 22.23
N PRO A 221 -15.24 -11.75 23.28
CA PRO A 221 -13.95 -11.27 23.75
C PRO A 221 -12.87 -11.42 22.68
N LEU A 222 -12.03 -10.40 22.57
CA LEU A 222 -10.77 -10.47 21.79
C LEU A 222 -9.71 -11.25 22.59
N PRO A 223 -8.60 -11.65 21.96
CA PRO A 223 -7.45 -12.20 22.67
C PRO A 223 -7.02 -11.28 23.81
N THR A 224 -6.66 -11.89 24.94
CA THR A 224 -6.26 -11.17 26.15
C THR A 224 -4.86 -10.61 26.02
N VAL A 225 -4.62 -9.46 26.66
CA VAL A 225 -3.30 -8.85 26.81
C VAL A 225 -2.98 -8.63 28.29
N CYS A 226 -1.69 -8.59 28.66
CA CYS A 226 -1.32 -8.23 30.04
C CYS A 226 -1.74 -6.81 30.37
N ALA A 227 -2.56 -6.63 31.38
CA ALA A 227 -2.95 -5.31 31.89
C ALA A 227 -2.17 -4.92 33.15
N SER A 228 -1.49 -5.88 33.81
CA SER A 228 -0.68 -5.65 35.01
C SER A 228 0.68 -6.31 34.90
N ALA A 229 1.58 -5.96 35.82
CA ALA A 229 2.78 -6.75 36.09
C ALA A 229 2.40 -8.14 36.60
N VAL A 230 3.25 -9.14 36.38
CA VAL A 230 3.10 -10.47 36.91
C VAL A 230 3.80 -10.57 38.26
N TRP A 231 3.12 -11.10 39.26
CA TRP A 231 3.64 -11.27 40.59
C TRP A 231 3.64 -12.74 41.01
N TYR A 232 4.69 -13.22 41.66
CA TYR A 232 4.82 -14.57 42.15
C TYR A 232 4.73 -14.63 43.67
N ASN A 233 3.79 -15.45 44.21
CA ASN A 233 3.66 -15.70 45.62
C ASN A 233 4.66 -16.74 46.11
N ASN A 234 5.76 -16.31 46.69
CA ASN A 234 6.78 -17.21 47.27
C ASN A 234 6.54 -17.51 48.76
N THR A 235 5.39 -17.16 49.32
CA THR A 235 5.02 -17.43 50.70
C THR A 235 4.33 -18.76 50.88
N GLY A 236 4.19 -19.25 52.10
CA GLY A 236 3.47 -20.48 52.42
C GLY A 236 1.96 -20.35 52.54
N SER A 237 1.39 -19.15 52.31
CA SER A 237 -0.02 -18.87 52.47
C SER A 237 -0.54 -18.04 51.25
N PRO A 238 -1.84 -18.08 50.99
CA PRO A 238 -2.44 -17.21 49.99
C PRO A 238 -2.23 -15.73 50.35
N VAL A 239 -1.90 -14.91 49.36
CA VAL A 239 -1.70 -13.46 49.52
C VAL A 239 -2.64 -12.72 48.59
N SER A 240 -3.39 -11.77 49.16
CA SER A 240 -4.15 -10.80 48.38
C SER A 240 -3.22 -9.75 47.81
N GLN A 241 -3.04 -9.74 46.50
CA GLN A 241 -2.19 -8.79 45.81
C GLN A 241 -3.08 -7.81 45.01
N THR A 242 -2.88 -6.52 45.23
CA THR A 242 -3.52 -5.49 44.45
C THR A 242 -2.66 -5.16 43.22
N PHE A 243 -3.22 -5.33 42.05
CA PHE A 243 -2.57 -5.02 40.77
C PHE A 243 -3.05 -3.66 40.29
N SER A 244 -2.12 -2.74 40.06
CA SER A 244 -2.39 -1.50 39.36
C SER A 244 -2.54 -1.79 37.88
N VAL A 245 -3.67 -1.42 37.32
CA VAL A 245 -3.95 -1.54 35.89
C VAL A 245 -3.69 -0.18 35.27
N ASN A 246 -2.62 -0.08 34.50
CA ASN A 246 -2.18 1.19 33.88
C ASN A 246 -2.52 1.26 32.38
N GLU A 247 -3.45 0.47 31.91
CA GLU A 247 -3.81 0.52 30.50
C GLU A 247 -4.85 1.61 30.24
N THR A 248 -4.49 2.51 29.38
CA THR A 248 -5.40 3.37 28.65
C THR A 248 -6.20 2.50 27.68
N THR A 249 -7.50 2.45 27.84
CA THR A 249 -8.41 1.80 26.88
C THR A 249 -8.45 2.64 25.60
N GLY A 250 -7.38 2.55 24.82
CA GLY A 250 -7.32 2.99 23.43
C GLY A 250 -6.92 1.79 22.60
N TRP A 251 -7.27 1.76 21.33
CA TRP A 251 -6.72 0.77 20.44
C TRP A 251 -5.21 0.82 20.49
N SER A 252 -4.60 -0.15 21.13
CA SER A 252 -3.16 -0.30 21.02
C SER A 252 -2.84 -0.94 19.68
N SER A 253 -1.65 -0.67 19.16
CA SER A 253 -1.13 -1.32 17.94
C SER A 253 -1.16 -2.85 18.03
N SER A 254 -1.08 -3.42 19.24
CA SER A 254 -1.19 -4.86 19.51
C SER A 254 -2.60 -5.40 19.27
N ILE A 255 -3.64 -4.66 19.62
CA ILE A 255 -5.04 -5.05 19.39
C ILE A 255 -5.35 -4.97 17.89
N THR A 256 -4.88 -3.93 17.22
CA THR A 256 -4.99 -3.82 15.75
C THR A 256 -4.32 -5.01 15.06
N THR A 257 -3.18 -5.47 15.54
CA THR A 257 -2.48 -6.66 15.02
C THR A 257 -3.28 -7.93 15.30
N ALA A 258 -3.86 -8.09 16.49
CA ALA A 258 -4.68 -9.25 16.84
C ALA A 258 -5.97 -9.33 16.03
N LEU A 259 -6.60 -8.18 15.73
CA LEU A 259 -7.77 -8.10 14.85
C LEU A 259 -7.44 -8.50 13.42
N SER A 260 -6.28 -8.11 12.92
CA SER A 260 -5.83 -8.42 11.57
C SER A 260 -5.50 -9.90 11.37
N THR A 261 -4.97 -10.58 12.38
CA THR A 261 -4.65 -12.02 12.33
C THR A 261 -5.89 -12.90 12.42
N THR A 262 -6.95 -12.43 13.09
CA THR A 262 -8.21 -13.19 13.22
C THR A 262 -9.02 -13.19 11.91
N ALA A 263 -8.81 -12.24 11.03
CA ALA A 263 -9.49 -12.14 9.75
C ALA A 263 -8.91 -13.05 8.64
N GLY A 264 -7.89 -13.88 8.93
CA GLY A 264 -7.35 -14.86 7.98
C GLY A 264 -6.58 -14.30 6.78
N SER A 265 -6.44 -12.99 6.68
CA SER A 265 -5.59 -12.32 5.69
C SER A 265 -4.38 -11.74 6.42
N GLY A 266 -3.17 -12.07 6.01
CA GLY A 266 -1.91 -11.75 6.70
C GLY A 266 -1.57 -10.26 6.85
N GLY A 267 -2.53 -9.44 7.23
CA GLY A 267 -2.41 -8.01 7.50
C GLY A 267 -3.79 -7.37 7.74
N PRO A 268 -3.86 -6.16 8.33
CA PRO A 268 -5.13 -5.43 8.40
C PRO A 268 -5.65 -5.26 6.98
N SER A 269 -6.93 -5.59 6.77
CA SER A 269 -7.60 -5.22 5.53
C SER A 269 -7.40 -3.71 5.32
N PRO A 270 -7.02 -3.26 4.12
CA PRO A 270 -6.95 -1.83 3.81
C PRO A 270 -8.24 -1.09 4.18
N LEU A 271 -9.35 -1.81 4.12
CA LEU A 271 -10.67 -1.34 4.52
C LEU A 271 -10.81 -1.17 6.02
N THR A 272 -10.19 -2.00 6.85
CA THR A 272 -10.23 -1.87 8.32
C THR A 272 -9.68 -0.51 8.77
N ALA A 273 -8.55 -0.08 8.21
CA ALA A 273 -7.98 1.23 8.50
C ALA A 273 -8.87 2.40 8.02
N SER A 274 -9.63 2.20 6.94
CA SER A 274 -10.58 3.19 6.42
C SER A 274 -11.86 3.23 7.23
N ILE A 275 -12.30 2.10 7.77
CA ILE A 275 -13.45 2.01 8.66
C ILE A 275 -13.24 2.86 9.90
N GLU A 276 -12.04 2.82 10.50
CA GLU A 276 -11.69 3.66 11.65
C GLU A 276 -11.84 5.15 11.36
N SER A 277 -11.60 5.57 10.11
CA SER A 277 -11.65 6.99 9.74
C SER A 277 -13.00 7.45 9.15
N THR A 278 -13.77 6.54 8.57
CA THR A 278 -14.91 6.89 7.70
C THR A 278 -16.26 6.63 8.33
N LEU A 279 -16.37 5.54 9.05
CA LEU A 279 -17.52 5.42 9.91
C LEU A 279 -17.26 6.43 11.02
N THR A 280 -18.13 7.41 11.14
CA THR A 280 -18.24 8.28 12.30
C THR A 280 -18.48 7.44 13.56
N PHE A 281 -17.61 6.47 13.75
CA PHE A 281 -17.31 5.90 15.05
C PHE A 281 -16.61 6.95 15.92
N GLU A 282 -16.62 8.23 15.49
CA GLU A 282 -16.13 9.37 16.26
C GLU A 282 -16.57 9.32 17.72
N ASN A 283 -17.67 8.66 17.98
CA ASN A 283 -18.14 8.46 19.32
C ASN A 283 -17.82 7.07 19.90
N VAL A 284 -17.24 6.17 19.14
CA VAL A 284 -16.98 4.79 19.58
C VAL A 284 -15.57 4.59 20.12
N TRP A 285 -14.61 5.40 19.67
CA TRP A 285 -13.19 5.15 19.90
C TRP A 285 -12.45 6.21 20.70
N SER A 286 -13.08 7.32 21.05
CA SER A 286 -12.40 8.46 21.69
C SER A 286 -12.40 8.41 23.22
N GLY A 287 -12.51 7.26 23.84
CA GLY A 287 -12.48 7.12 25.29
C GLY A 287 -11.25 6.39 25.76
N SER A 288 -10.20 7.11 26.22
CA SER A 288 -9.24 6.50 27.13
C SER A 288 -9.87 6.49 28.52
N THR A 289 -10.31 5.35 29.01
CA THR A 289 -10.71 5.20 30.40
C THR A 289 -9.50 4.64 31.14
N THR A 290 -8.90 5.43 32.00
CA THR A 290 -7.92 4.93 32.96
C THR A 290 -8.70 4.30 34.11
N VAL A 291 -8.66 2.99 34.25
CA VAL A 291 -9.17 2.33 35.45
C VAL A 291 -8.12 2.54 36.53
N GLY A 292 -8.30 3.58 37.31
CA GLY A 292 -7.37 3.97 38.39
C GLY A 292 -7.40 3.09 39.61
N ASP A 293 -8.32 2.16 39.71
CA ASP A 293 -8.51 1.33 40.89
C ASP A 293 -7.80 -0.01 40.72
N GLY A 294 -7.01 -0.39 41.72
CA GLY A 294 -6.30 -1.66 41.74
C GLY A 294 -7.27 -2.83 41.77
N ILE A 295 -6.95 -3.89 41.02
CA ILE A 295 -7.69 -5.15 41.04
C ILE A 295 -7.01 -6.06 42.04
N GLU A 296 -7.78 -6.48 43.06
CA GLU A 296 -7.30 -7.40 44.08
C GLU A 296 -7.44 -8.85 43.61
N VAL A 297 -6.34 -9.60 43.67
CA VAL A 297 -6.30 -11.02 43.28
C VAL A 297 -5.72 -11.83 44.42
N SER A 298 -6.44 -12.80 44.88
CA SER A 298 -5.93 -13.78 45.88
C SER A 298 -5.03 -14.80 45.17
N VAL A 299 -3.72 -14.68 45.38
CA VAL A 299 -2.72 -15.55 44.72
C VAL A 299 -2.31 -16.67 45.67
N PRO A 300 -2.55 -17.96 45.36
CA PRO A 300 -2.15 -19.10 46.17
C PRO A 300 -0.62 -19.22 46.34
N PRO A 301 -0.12 -19.95 47.33
CA PRO A 301 1.30 -20.23 47.45
C PRO A 301 1.88 -20.90 46.20
N ALA A 302 3.08 -20.51 45.83
CA ALA A 302 3.78 -21.00 44.64
C ALA A 302 3.03 -20.77 43.29
N HIS A 303 2.21 -19.72 43.25
CA HIS A 303 1.50 -19.32 42.04
C HIS A 303 1.91 -17.90 41.60
N TYR A 304 1.81 -17.68 40.32
CA TYR A 304 1.81 -16.37 39.72
C TYR A 304 0.40 -15.75 39.77
N GLY A 305 0.30 -14.45 39.93
CA GLY A 305 -0.93 -13.68 39.79
C GLY A 305 -0.73 -12.54 38.81
N TRP A 306 -1.72 -12.28 38.00
CA TRP A 306 -1.73 -11.14 37.07
C TRP A 306 -3.15 -10.80 36.61
N VAL A 307 -3.30 -9.63 36.01
CA VAL A 307 -4.53 -9.20 35.42
C VAL A 307 -4.35 -9.10 33.90
N THR A 308 -5.27 -9.70 33.16
CA THR A 308 -5.37 -9.52 31.72
C THR A 308 -6.55 -8.64 31.37
N LEU A 309 -6.43 -7.95 30.24
CA LEU A 309 -7.47 -7.15 29.61
C LEU A 309 -7.94 -7.88 28.36
N SER A 310 -9.25 -8.00 28.21
CA SER A 310 -9.88 -8.37 26.95
C SER A 310 -10.93 -7.34 26.59
N LEU A 311 -10.98 -6.96 25.32
CA LEU A 311 -12.01 -6.10 24.77
C LEU A 311 -13.12 -6.94 24.15
N LEU A 312 -14.37 -6.53 24.32
CA LEU A 312 -15.46 -7.11 23.57
C LEU A 312 -15.49 -6.50 22.17
N ALA A 313 -15.56 -7.36 21.18
CA ALA A 313 -15.67 -6.95 19.80
C ALA A 313 -16.77 -7.75 19.10
N ARG A 314 -17.29 -7.23 18.00
CA ARG A 314 -18.20 -7.95 17.12
C ARG A 314 -17.71 -7.93 15.70
N LYS A 315 -18.02 -8.97 14.93
CA LYS A 315 -17.82 -8.96 13.49
C LYS A 315 -19.02 -8.29 12.85
N VAL A 316 -18.75 -7.32 11.99
CA VAL A 316 -19.76 -6.68 11.15
C VAL A 316 -19.42 -6.96 9.70
N THR A 317 -20.42 -7.41 8.95
CA THR A 317 -20.31 -7.63 7.50
C THR A 317 -21.14 -6.60 6.78
N GLY A 318 -20.62 -6.07 5.69
CA GLY A 318 -21.34 -5.07 4.92
C GLY A 318 -20.65 -4.75 3.60
N THR A 319 -21.17 -3.75 2.93
CA THR A 319 -20.74 -3.32 1.62
C THR A 319 -20.24 -1.89 1.65
N TRP A 320 -19.00 -1.71 1.21
CA TRP A 320 -18.44 -0.41 0.86
C TRP A 320 -18.90 0.00 -0.54
N THR A 321 -19.30 1.26 -0.67
CA THR A 321 -19.46 1.92 -1.96
C THR A 321 -18.40 3.01 -2.08
N PHE A 322 -17.59 2.98 -3.13
CA PHE A 322 -16.58 3.98 -3.44
C PHE A 322 -17.00 4.79 -4.65
N ASP A 323 -16.98 6.11 -4.54
CA ASP A 323 -17.37 7.05 -5.60
C ASP A 323 -16.49 8.31 -5.58
N ALA A 324 -15.18 8.14 -5.68
CA ALA A 324 -14.24 9.27 -5.65
C ALA A 324 -14.28 10.12 -6.93
N HIS A 325 -14.65 9.53 -8.07
CA HIS A 325 -14.54 10.16 -9.39
C HIS A 325 -15.71 9.87 -10.32
N GLY A 326 -16.89 9.56 -9.77
CA GLY A 326 -18.00 8.99 -10.51
C GLY A 326 -17.72 7.55 -10.97
N LEU A 327 -18.71 6.85 -11.47
CA LEU A 327 -18.66 5.41 -11.75
C LEU A 327 -18.45 4.60 -10.47
N PRO A 328 -19.41 4.64 -9.54
CA PRO A 328 -19.29 3.97 -8.24
C PRO A 328 -19.13 2.46 -8.39
N TRP A 329 -18.38 1.89 -7.46
CA TRP A 329 -18.17 0.44 -7.37
C TRP A 329 -18.23 0.01 -5.91
N THR A 330 -18.41 -1.28 -5.66
CA THR A 330 -18.62 -1.83 -4.33
C THR A 330 -17.63 -2.92 -3.98
N ALA A 331 -17.34 -3.06 -2.68
CA ALA A 331 -16.59 -4.17 -2.12
C ALA A 331 -17.27 -4.66 -0.85
N HIS A 332 -17.45 -5.98 -0.74
CA HIS A 332 -17.90 -6.62 0.50
C HIS A 332 -16.73 -6.77 1.45
N ASP A 333 -16.98 -6.56 2.74
CA ASP A 333 -15.98 -6.78 3.76
C ASP A 333 -16.61 -7.26 5.07
N THR A 334 -15.82 -7.98 5.87
CA THR A 334 -16.16 -8.37 7.23
C THR A 334 -15.08 -7.89 8.15
N VAL A 335 -15.42 -6.97 9.03
CA VAL A 335 -14.48 -6.35 9.95
C VAL A 335 -14.86 -6.63 11.40
N THR A 336 -13.85 -6.69 12.25
CA THR A 336 -14.06 -6.80 13.69
C THR A 336 -13.98 -5.41 14.29
N VAL A 337 -15.07 -4.97 14.89
CA VAL A 337 -15.18 -3.66 15.54
C VAL A 337 -15.40 -3.85 17.05
N PRO A 338 -14.73 -3.08 17.90
CA PRO A 338 -15.01 -3.14 19.33
C PRO A 338 -16.45 -2.71 19.61
N VAL A 339 -16.99 -3.28 20.65
CA VAL A 339 -18.25 -2.82 21.21
C VAL A 339 -17.97 -1.58 22.03
N LYS A 340 -18.71 -0.50 21.78
CA LYS A 340 -18.65 0.72 22.61
C LYS A 340 -19.04 0.38 24.04
N ASP A 341 -18.41 1.06 24.99
CA ASP A 341 -18.84 1.04 26.37
C ASP A 341 -20.32 1.42 26.46
N ASP A 342 -21.16 0.44 26.78
CA ASP A 342 -22.54 0.68 27.15
C ASP A 342 -22.52 1.44 28.50
N PRO A 343 -23.38 2.44 28.73
CA PRO A 343 -23.60 3.00 30.07
C PRO A 343 -23.90 1.96 31.15
N ALA A 344 -24.37 0.76 30.76
CA ALA A 344 -24.54 -0.40 31.62
C ALA A 344 -23.25 -1.17 31.97
N GLY A 345 -22.09 -0.71 31.47
CA GLY A 345 -20.75 -1.25 31.77
C GLY A 345 -20.41 -2.48 30.91
N GLY A 346 -19.27 -2.49 30.26
CA GLY A 346 -18.75 -3.76 29.94
C GLY A 346 -18.21 -4.07 28.55
N ALA A 347 -17.71 -3.12 27.79
CA ALA A 347 -16.90 -3.47 26.62
C ALA A 347 -15.50 -3.94 26.97
N THR A 348 -15.07 -3.76 28.22
CA THR A 348 -13.75 -4.11 28.72
C THR A 348 -13.86 -5.15 29.84
N LEU A 349 -13.16 -6.26 29.70
CA LEU A 349 -13.12 -7.32 30.70
C LEU A 349 -11.72 -7.37 31.31
N TYR A 350 -11.62 -7.08 32.61
CA TYR A 350 -10.43 -7.39 33.39
C TYR A 350 -10.56 -8.77 34.01
N ILE A 351 -9.62 -9.65 33.71
CA ILE A 351 -9.65 -11.04 34.16
C ILE A 351 -8.48 -11.25 35.13
N ALA A 352 -8.83 -11.55 36.39
CA ALA A 352 -7.85 -11.96 37.40
C ALA A 352 -7.39 -13.39 37.12
N ASN A 353 -6.11 -13.60 37.01
CA ASN A 353 -5.50 -14.88 36.69
C ASN A 353 -4.56 -15.32 37.81
N THR A 354 -4.56 -16.62 38.08
CA THR A 354 -3.56 -17.30 38.93
C THR A 354 -3.15 -18.63 38.30
N SER A 355 -1.85 -18.96 38.33
CA SER A 355 -1.33 -20.20 37.78
C SER A 355 -0.01 -20.58 38.46
N PRO A 356 0.29 -21.88 38.68
CA PRO A 356 1.59 -22.33 39.15
C PRO A 356 2.71 -22.08 38.11
N THR A 357 2.37 -21.86 36.85
CA THR A 357 3.31 -21.56 35.77
C THR A 357 2.86 -20.31 35.03
N PHE A 358 3.81 -19.53 34.53
CA PHE A 358 3.55 -18.37 33.71
C PHE A 358 4.45 -18.43 32.48
N SER A 359 3.88 -18.36 31.29
CA SER A 359 4.62 -18.28 30.03
C SER A 359 4.33 -17.00 29.27
N SER A 360 3.07 -16.57 29.27
CA SER A 360 2.63 -15.34 28.60
C SER A 360 1.24 -14.95 29.12
N CYS A 361 0.79 -13.74 28.82
CA CYS A 361 -0.58 -13.27 29.09
C CYS A 361 -1.59 -13.68 27.99
N ALA A 362 -1.12 -14.20 26.91
CA ALA A 362 -1.93 -14.67 25.78
C ALA A 362 -1.94 -16.19 25.72
#